data_69d0b8ea653c10e50dd4bd09aae2dc39
#
_entry.id   69d0b8ea653c10e50dd4bd09aae2dc39
#
_cell.length_a   1.000
_cell.length_b   1.000
_cell.length_c   1.000
_cell.angle_alpha   90.00
_cell.angle_beta   90.00
_cell.angle_gamma   90.00
#
_symmetry.space_group_name_H-M   'P 1'
#
loop_
_entity.id
_entity.type
_entity.pdbx_description
1 polymer ?
#
loop_
_entity_poly.entity_id
_entity_poly.type
_entity_poly.pdbx_seq_one_letter_code
_entity_poly.pdbx_strand_id
1 'polypeptide(L)'
;MKEFKEGIKQCFFTVVISIVAMLFFTYFLPTSPYKEYKGDAKNPNNVKTEMPLKLALNEEKPLFKVEKPDVFLYDYSMPGNYKYQVFLNKIEKGKVYLKMFDLVTNRILSEKEIKKESQMEVYNPTDELKEFGLSTRLTVKEGEWGDYYGSRVEVWFQPDDSTQPERKLITKNYIIQGN
;
A
#
# COMPACT_ATOMS: atom_id res chain seq x y z
N MET A 1 21.13 13.53 55.25
CA MET A 1 20.93 14.81 54.52
C MET A 1 21.75 14.93 53.26
N LYS A 2 22.97 14.39 53.17
CA LYS A 2 23.80 14.35 51.92
C LYS A 2 23.20 13.44 50.84
N GLU A 3 22.81 12.20 51.17
CA GLU A 3 22.25 11.23 50.24
C GLU A 3 20.90 11.69 49.63
N PHE A 4 20.09 12.41 50.40
CA PHE A 4 18.82 12.97 49.89
C PHE A 4 19.07 14.05 48.82
N LYS A 5 20.10 14.88 48.98
CA LYS A 5 20.49 15.91 48.00
C LYS A 5 21.07 15.28 46.71
N GLU A 6 21.77 14.16 46.80
CA GLU A 6 22.28 13.44 45.64
C GLU A 6 21.18 12.76 44.86
N GLY A 7 20.19 12.15 45.54
CA GLY A 7 19.02 11.58 44.91
C GLY A 7 18.20 12.61 44.12
N ILE A 8 18.01 13.82 44.70
CA ILE A 8 17.32 14.91 43.99
C ILE A 8 18.09 15.36 42.74
N LYS A 9 19.41 15.46 42.81
CA LYS A 9 20.26 15.84 41.65
C LYS A 9 20.18 14.79 40.55
N GLN A 10 20.22 13.49 40.89
CA GLN A 10 20.07 12.41 39.89
C GLN A 10 18.72 12.43 39.22
N CYS A 11 17.64 12.61 40.01
CA CYS A 11 16.28 12.67 39.46
C CYS A 11 16.13 13.86 38.50
N PHE A 12 16.65 15.04 38.89
CA PHE A 12 16.62 16.23 38.04
C PHE A 12 17.41 16.04 36.75
N PHE A 13 18.61 15.43 36.83
CA PHE A 13 19.46 15.17 35.68
C PHE A 13 18.77 14.19 34.68
N THR A 14 18.14 13.14 35.21
CA THR A 14 17.38 12.18 34.38
C THR A 14 16.20 12.84 33.64
N VAL A 15 15.46 13.72 34.35
CA VAL A 15 14.35 14.46 33.74
C VAL A 15 14.84 15.40 32.63
N VAL A 16 15.95 16.12 32.88
CA VAL A 16 16.52 17.02 31.87
C VAL A 16 17.01 16.27 30.65
N ILE A 17 17.70 15.14 30.82
CA ILE A 17 18.13 14.29 29.70
C ILE A 17 16.93 13.77 28.91
N SER A 18 15.87 13.33 29.58
CA SER A 18 14.64 12.84 28.91
C SER A 18 13.98 13.93 28.07
N ILE A 19 13.89 15.17 28.58
CA ILE A 19 13.37 16.32 27.86
C ILE A 19 14.24 16.67 26.64
N VAL A 20 15.57 16.69 26.82
CA VAL A 20 16.51 16.96 25.72
C VAL A 20 16.43 15.87 24.64
N ALA A 21 16.34 14.59 25.04
CA ALA A 21 16.15 13.48 24.11
C ALA A 21 14.83 13.61 23.36
N MET A 22 13.74 13.93 24.05
CA MET A 22 12.42 14.12 23.44
C MET A 22 12.42 15.29 22.44
N LEU A 23 13.07 16.40 22.78
CA LEU A 23 13.24 17.54 21.87
C LEU A 23 14.10 17.17 20.67
N PHE A 24 15.19 16.42 20.89
CA PHE A 24 16.05 15.93 19.80
C PHE A 24 15.26 15.04 18.85
N PHE A 25 14.48 14.09 19.37
CA PHE A 25 13.63 13.22 18.55
C PHE A 25 12.54 14.00 17.80
N THR A 26 11.97 15.05 18.37
CA THR A 26 10.95 15.85 17.69
C THR A 26 11.51 16.81 16.64
N TYR A 27 12.74 17.34 16.83
CA TYR A 27 13.31 18.33 15.91
C TYR A 27 14.33 17.78 14.92
N PHE A 28 15.02 16.69 15.25
CA PHE A 28 16.10 16.14 14.43
C PHE A 28 15.78 14.81 13.75
N LEU A 29 14.73 14.09 14.18
CA LEU A 29 14.25 13.02 13.31
C LEU A 29 13.62 13.65 12.07
N PRO A 30 14.04 13.21 10.87
CA PRO A 30 13.43 13.70 9.65
C PRO A 30 11.92 13.40 9.75
N THR A 31 11.13 14.47 9.78
CA THR A 31 9.69 14.34 9.60
C THR A 31 9.49 13.52 8.35
N SER A 32 8.73 12.42 8.47
CA SER A 32 8.47 11.52 7.34
C SER A 32 8.29 12.35 6.06
N PRO A 33 8.99 12.02 4.96
CA PRO A 33 8.82 12.73 3.69
C PRO A 33 7.38 12.69 3.18
N TYR A 34 6.51 11.96 3.84
CA TYR A 34 5.08 11.78 3.55
C TYR A 34 4.16 12.77 4.30
N LYS A 35 4.70 13.64 5.16
CA LYS A 35 3.90 14.65 5.91
C LYS A 35 3.17 15.65 5.01
N GLU A 36 3.59 15.78 3.76
CA GLU A 36 2.95 16.70 2.79
C GLU A 36 1.80 16.06 2.02
N TYR A 37 1.61 14.73 2.12
CA TYR A 37 0.52 14.06 1.44
C TYR A 37 -0.74 14.10 2.31
N LYS A 38 -1.52 15.13 2.14
CA LYS A 38 -2.91 15.17 2.59
C LYS A 38 -3.79 14.70 1.43
N GLY A 39 -3.90 13.37 1.30
CA GLY A 39 -4.94 12.81 0.45
C GLY A 39 -6.28 13.26 0.99
N ASP A 40 -7.01 14.11 0.24
CA ASP A 40 -8.39 14.37 0.57
C ASP A 40 -9.14 13.04 0.48
N ALA A 41 -9.69 12.58 1.61
CA ALA A 41 -10.52 11.38 1.73
C ALA A 41 -11.80 11.43 0.87
N LYS A 42 -11.92 12.45 0.04
CA LYS A 42 -13.08 12.67 -0.82
C LYS A 42 -12.91 11.88 -2.09
N ASN A 43 -13.78 10.91 -2.24
CA ASN A 43 -14.05 10.31 -3.55
C ASN A 43 -14.39 11.46 -4.53
N PRO A 44 -13.57 11.72 -5.57
CA PRO A 44 -13.91 12.74 -6.56
C PRO A 44 -15.29 12.41 -7.11
N ASN A 45 -16.18 13.40 -7.07
CA ASN A 45 -17.58 13.27 -7.42
C ASN A 45 -17.76 12.44 -8.70
N ASN A 46 -18.52 11.33 -8.59
CA ASN A 46 -18.93 10.42 -9.66
C ASN A 46 -17.94 9.32 -10.10
N VAL A 47 -16.82 9.10 -9.45
CA VAL A 47 -15.96 7.95 -9.76
C VAL A 47 -16.41 6.74 -8.94
N LYS A 48 -16.76 5.65 -9.61
CA LYS A 48 -17.08 4.38 -8.94
C LYS A 48 -15.82 3.85 -8.27
N THR A 49 -15.89 3.66 -6.95
CA THR A 49 -14.82 3.09 -6.13
C THR A 49 -15.33 1.86 -5.40
N GLU A 50 -14.44 0.94 -5.08
CA GLU A 50 -14.72 -0.23 -4.25
C GLU A 50 -13.89 -0.16 -2.96
N MET A 51 -14.33 -0.86 -1.92
CA MET A 51 -13.51 -1.07 -0.73
C MET A 51 -12.67 -2.32 -0.93
N PRO A 52 -11.42 -2.37 -0.42
CA PRO A 52 -10.68 -3.60 -0.32
C PRO A 52 -11.47 -4.67 0.43
N LEU A 53 -11.35 -5.91 0.01
CA LEU A 53 -11.99 -7.04 0.68
C LEU A 53 -11.29 -7.32 2.01
N LYS A 54 -12.06 -7.69 3.02
CA LYS A 54 -11.49 -8.13 4.30
C LYS A 54 -11.07 -9.59 4.19
N LEU A 55 -9.79 -9.87 4.44
CA LEU A 55 -9.35 -11.24 4.67
C LEU A 55 -9.74 -11.62 6.10
N ALA A 56 -10.73 -12.49 6.25
CA ALA A 56 -10.95 -13.15 7.54
C ALA A 56 -9.76 -14.07 7.83
N LEU A 57 -9.29 -14.05 9.08
CA LEU A 57 -8.07 -14.76 9.52
C LEU A 57 -8.10 -16.28 9.28
N ASN A 58 -9.27 -16.87 8.99
CA ASN A 58 -9.49 -18.31 8.81
C ASN A 58 -10.35 -18.66 7.59
N GLU A 59 -10.63 -17.73 6.69
CA GLU A 59 -11.48 -18.04 5.55
C GLU A 59 -10.65 -18.28 4.30
N GLU A 60 -10.92 -19.40 3.67
CA GLU A 60 -10.63 -19.64 2.28
C GLU A 60 -11.16 -18.45 1.45
N LYS A 61 -10.43 -18.11 0.40
CA LYS A 61 -10.74 -17.03 -0.53
C LYS A 61 -12.24 -16.87 -0.78
N PRO A 62 -12.79 -15.67 -0.78
CA PRO A 62 -14.19 -15.48 -1.07
C PRO A 62 -14.51 -16.12 -2.43
N LEU A 63 -15.45 -17.06 -2.42
CA LEU A 63 -15.93 -17.77 -3.61
C LEU A 63 -16.86 -16.83 -4.40
N PHE A 64 -16.29 -15.83 -5.07
CA PHE A 64 -17.07 -15.07 -6.05
C PHE A 64 -16.64 -15.48 -7.47
N LYS A 65 -17.62 -15.59 -8.35
CA LYS A 65 -17.37 -15.91 -9.74
C LYS A 65 -16.82 -14.69 -10.47
N VAL A 66 -15.57 -14.79 -10.93
CA VAL A 66 -14.97 -13.78 -11.79
C VAL A 66 -15.24 -14.16 -13.24
N GLU A 67 -15.86 -13.27 -14.02
CA GLU A 67 -16.25 -13.56 -15.42
C GLU A 67 -15.37 -12.83 -16.45
N LYS A 68 -14.56 -11.88 -16.01
CA LYS A 68 -13.68 -11.08 -16.88
C LYS A 68 -12.39 -10.73 -16.12
N PRO A 69 -11.32 -10.33 -16.84
CA PRO A 69 -10.10 -9.83 -16.17
C PRO A 69 -10.41 -8.77 -15.14
N ASP A 70 -9.92 -8.96 -13.91
CA ASP A 70 -10.16 -8.03 -12.78
C ASP A 70 -9.01 -8.12 -11.79
N VAL A 71 -8.94 -7.12 -10.91
CA VAL A 71 -8.01 -7.05 -9.79
C VAL A 71 -8.76 -6.84 -8.48
N PHE A 72 -8.36 -7.55 -7.44
CA PHE A 72 -8.94 -7.44 -6.10
C PHE A 72 -7.86 -7.09 -5.11
N LEU A 73 -8.12 -6.04 -4.31
CA LEU A 73 -7.32 -5.70 -3.14
C LEU A 73 -7.97 -6.29 -1.89
N TYR A 74 -7.13 -6.71 -0.97
CA TYR A 74 -7.52 -7.24 0.34
C TYR A 74 -6.80 -6.46 1.43
N ASP A 75 -7.55 -5.99 2.42
CA ASP A 75 -6.97 -5.42 3.63
C ASP A 75 -6.12 -6.47 4.35
N TYR A 76 -4.92 -6.10 4.77
CA TYR A 76 -4.00 -7.02 5.43
C TYR A 76 -3.44 -6.44 6.72
N SER A 77 -3.99 -6.88 7.84
CA SER A 77 -3.58 -6.67 9.23
C SER A 77 -3.53 -5.23 9.75
N MET A 78 -3.03 -4.26 9.01
CA MET A 78 -2.92 -2.86 9.44
C MET A 78 -3.29 -1.92 8.29
N PRO A 79 -3.77 -0.69 8.60
CA PRO A 79 -4.01 0.32 7.58
C PRO A 79 -2.81 0.50 6.65
N GLY A 80 -3.06 0.78 5.38
CA GLY A 80 -2.01 0.92 4.37
C GLY A 80 -1.37 -0.37 3.87
N ASN A 81 -1.68 -1.51 4.48
CA ASN A 81 -1.17 -2.81 4.04
C ASN A 81 -2.23 -3.59 3.28
N TYR A 82 -1.86 -4.07 2.10
CA TYR A 82 -2.76 -4.79 1.21
C TYR A 82 -2.12 -6.07 0.67
N LYS A 83 -2.96 -7.01 0.30
CA LYS A 83 -2.63 -8.09 -0.65
C LYS A 83 -3.45 -7.87 -1.91
N TYR A 84 -3.06 -8.50 -3.02
CA TYR A 84 -3.88 -8.46 -4.22
C TYR A 84 -3.91 -9.78 -4.95
N GLN A 85 -4.98 -9.97 -5.71
CA GLN A 85 -5.15 -11.03 -6.70
C GLN A 85 -5.54 -10.41 -8.02
N VAL A 86 -5.06 -10.98 -9.11
CA VAL A 86 -5.44 -10.58 -10.46
C VAL A 86 -5.91 -11.80 -11.23
N PHE A 87 -6.98 -11.62 -12.00
CA PHE A 87 -7.55 -12.63 -12.88
C PHE A 87 -7.29 -12.19 -14.31
N LEU A 88 -6.61 -13.03 -15.08
CA LEU A 88 -6.20 -12.70 -16.44
C LEU A 88 -6.63 -13.83 -17.39
N ASN A 89 -7.11 -13.44 -18.58
CA ASN A 89 -7.24 -14.34 -19.72
C ASN A 89 -5.85 -14.67 -20.27
N LYS A 90 -5.82 -15.11 -21.53
CA LYS A 90 -4.58 -15.43 -22.24
C LYS A 90 -3.56 -14.31 -22.13
N ILE A 91 -2.39 -14.67 -21.64
CA ILE A 91 -1.26 -13.76 -21.50
C ILE A 91 0.05 -14.54 -21.69
N GLU A 92 0.96 -13.97 -22.44
CA GLU A 92 2.30 -14.49 -22.64
C GLU A 92 3.11 -14.49 -21.33
N LYS A 93 4.27 -15.10 -21.35
CA LYS A 93 5.16 -15.14 -20.20
C LYS A 93 5.73 -13.76 -19.91
N GLY A 94 5.71 -13.39 -18.64
CA GLY A 94 6.20 -12.08 -18.18
C GLY A 94 5.84 -11.83 -16.72
N LYS A 95 5.87 -10.57 -16.34
CA LYS A 95 5.60 -10.12 -14.98
C LYS A 95 4.47 -9.12 -14.95
N VAL A 96 3.58 -9.25 -13.96
CA VAL A 96 2.65 -8.19 -13.62
C VAL A 96 3.08 -7.48 -12.35
N TYR A 97 2.70 -6.20 -12.24
CA TYR A 97 2.92 -5.38 -11.06
C TYR A 97 1.87 -4.27 -10.99
N LEU A 98 1.73 -3.64 -9.84
CA LEU A 98 0.79 -2.56 -9.64
C LEU A 98 1.46 -1.18 -9.74
N LYS A 99 0.68 -0.23 -10.25
CA LYS A 99 0.87 1.21 -10.01
C LYS A 99 -0.38 1.72 -9.32
N MET A 100 -0.20 2.51 -8.28
CA MET A 100 -1.31 3.12 -7.55
C MET A 100 -1.19 4.64 -7.64
N PHE A 101 -2.31 5.31 -7.82
CA PHE A 101 -2.37 6.76 -7.98
C PHE A 101 -3.46 7.32 -7.08
N ASP A 102 -3.20 8.43 -6.46
CA ASP A 102 -4.26 9.21 -5.82
C ASP A 102 -5.27 9.69 -6.87
N LEU A 103 -6.56 9.49 -6.61
CA LEU A 103 -7.62 9.81 -7.58
C LEU A 103 -7.81 11.33 -7.77
N VAL A 104 -7.52 12.13 -6.76
CA VAL A 104 -7.72 13.58 -6.81
C VAL A 104 -6.54 14.27 -7.49
N THR A 105 -5.33 13.97 -7.02
CA THR A 105 -4.11 14.65 -7.48
C THR A 105 -3.44 13.97 -8.65
N ASN A 106 -3.84 12.72 -8.98
CA ASN A 106 -3.20 11.84 -9.96
C ASN A 106 -1.71 11.56 -9.65
N ARG A 107 -1.28 11.77 -8.41
CA ARG A 107 0.07 11.50 -7.95
C ARG A 107 0.26 9.99 -7.78
N ILE A 108 1.39 9.46 -8.22
CA ILE A 108 1.75 8.05 -7.98
C ILE A 108 2.10 7.84 -6.52
N LEU A 109 1.62 6.73 -5.96
CA LEU A 109 1.79 6.35 -4.56
C LEU A 109 2.92 5.32 -4.45
N SER A 110 3.84 5.51 -3.49
CA SER A 110 4.93 4.55 -3.12
C SER A 110 5.52 3.78 -4.32
N GLU A 111 5.82 4.48 -5.41
CA GLU A 111 6.07 3.88 -6.75
C GLU A 111 7.06 2.71 -6.72
N LYS A 112 8.22 2.92 -6.11
CA LYS A 112 9.30 1.92 -6.11
C LYS A 112 8.94 0.71 -5.26
N GLU A 113 8.35 0.96 -4.10
CA GLU A 113 7.96 -0.08 -3.15
C GLU A 113 6.81 -0.90 -3.71
N ILE A 114 5.74 -0.26 -4.17
CA ILE A 114 4.58 -0.95 -4.74
C ILE A 114 4.99 -1.77 -5.96
N LYS A 115 5.78 -1.22 -6.88
CA LYS A 115 6.27 -1.98 -8.04
C LYS A 115 7.04 -3.22 -7.59
N LYS A 116 7.96 -3.08 -6.63
CA LYS A 116 8.78 -4.18 -6.12
C LYS A 116 7.97 -5.23 -5.38
N GLU A 117 7.09 -4.79 -4.48
CA GLU A 117 6.32 -5.66 -3.61
C GLU A 117 5.17 -6.37 -4.34
N SER A 118 4.64 -5.76 -5.41
CA SER A 118 3.55 -6.33 -6.20
C SER A 118 3.99 -7.20 -7.37
N GLN A 119 5.28 -7.24 -7.70
CA GLN A 119 5.74 -7.96 -8.89
C GLN A 119 5.59 -9.46 -8.74
N MET A 120 4.95 -10.11 -9.71
CA MET A 120 4.84 -11.56 -9.80
C MET A 120 4.89 -12.06 -11.24
N GLU A 121 5.39 -13.27 -11.42
CA GLU A 121 5.41 -13.94 -12.71
C GLU A 121 4.02 -14.44 -13.10
N VAL A 122 3.67 -14.26 -14.36
CA VAL A 122 2.40 -14.72 -14.94
C VAL A 122 2.63 -15.42 -16.26
N TYR A 123 1.80 -16.42 -16.49
CA TYR A 123 1.66 -17.11 -17.77
C TYR A 123 0.32 -17.82 -17.84
N ASN A 124 -0.46 -17.52 -18.86
CA ASN A 124 -1.71 -18.21 -19.14
C ASN A 124 -1.85 -18.40 -20.66
N PRO A 125 -1.61 -19.61 -21.19
CA PRO A 125 -1.71 -19.87 -22.61
C PRO A 125 -3.16 -20.04 -23.11
N THR A 126 -4.15 -20.10 -22.19
CA THR A 126 -5.56 -20.36 -22.49
C THR A 126 -6.40 -19.09 -22.41
N ASP A 127 -7.56 -19.09 -23.05
CA ASP A 127 -8.51 -17.97 -22.97
C ASP A 127 -9.37 -18.02 -21.69
N GLU A 128 -9.24 -19.07 -20.88
CA GLU A 128 -9.90 -19.16 -19.58
C GLU A 128 -9.25 -18.19 -18.58
N LEU A 129 -10.07 -17.65 -17.68
CA LEU A 129 -9.59 -16.82 -16.60
C LEU A 129 -8.74 -17.65 -15.64
N LYS A 130 -7.51 -17.21 -15.43
CA LYS A 130 -6.59 -17.77 -14.44
C LYS A 130 -6.31 -16.77 -13.35
N GLU A 131 -6.34 -17.24 -12.11
CA GLU A 131 -5.99 -16.47 -10.94
C GLU A 131 -4.48 -16.45 -10.71
N PHE A 132 -3.97 -15.26 -10.38
CA PHE A 132 -2.62 -15.03 -9.89
C PHE A 132 -2.71 -14.20 -8.61
N GLY A 133 -2.01 -14.59 -7.57
CA GLY A 133 -2.06 -13.94 -6.29
C GLY A 133 -0.71 -13.85 -5.62
N LEU A 134 -0.54 -12.83 -4.79
CA LEU A 134 0.65 -12.61 -3.98
C LEU A 134 0.47 -13.14 -2.57
N SER A 135 1.53 -13.78 -2.05
CA SER A 135 1.68 -14.09 -0.64
C SER A 135 2.24 -12.91 0.17
N THR A 136 2.96 -12.00 -0.46
CA THR A 136 3.55 -10.82 0.16
C THR A 136 2.56 -9.66 0.26
N ARG A 137 2.79 -8.78 1.23
CA ARG A 137 1.97 -7.57 1.40
C ARG A 137 2.53 -6.42 0.57
N LEU A 138 1.64 -5.54 0.17
CA LEU A 138 1.94 -4.22 -0.36
C LEU A 138 1.81 -3.19 0.75
N THR A 139 2.63 -2.15 0.74
CA THR A 139 2.53 -1.06 1.68
C THR A 139 2.37 0.26 0.95
N VAL A 140 1.27 0.96 1.22
CA VAL A 140 1.02 2.34 0.79
C VAL A 140 1.38 3.25 1.95
N LYS A 141 2.41 4.08 1.76
CA LYS A 141 2.97 4.93 2.82
C LYS A 141 2.36 6.33 2.87
N GLU A 142 1.65 6.71 1.82
CA GLU A 142 1.04 8.03 1.72
C GLU A 142 -0.28 8.10 2.47
N GLY A 143 -0.54 9.26 3.10
CA GLY A 143 -1.70 9.52 3.91
C GLY A 143 -1.38 9.56 5.41
N GLU A 144 -2.37 9.91 6.21
CA GLU A 144 -2.32 9.84 7.67
C GLU A 144 -3.01 8.55 8.13
N TRP A 145 -2.52 7.96 9.21
CA TRP A 145 -3.10 6.73 9.75
C TRP A 145 -4.60 6.90 10.02
N GLY A 146 -5.39 6.03 9.43
CA GLY A 146 -6.84 6.03 9.57
C GLY A 146 -7.61 6.87 8.57
N ASP A 147 -6.93 7.68 7.76
CA ASP A 147 -7.59 8.44 6.72
C ASP A 147 -7.83 7.60 5.47
N TYR A 148 -9.04 7.74 4.93
CA TYR A 148 -9.45 7.08 3.70
C TYR A 148 -9.37 8.03 2.51
N TYR A 149 -8.83 7.56 1.39
CA TYR A 149 -8.79 8.31 0.15
C TYR A 149 -8.95 7.42 -1.08
N GLY A 150 -9.37 8.03 -2.18
CA GLY A 150 -9.54 7.32 -3.44
C GLY A 150 -8.22 7.03 -4.12
N SER A 151 -8.00 5.77 -4.52
CA SER A 151 -6.83 5.37 -5.30
C SER A 151 -7.24 4.66 -6.58
N ARG A 152 -6.61 5.01 -7.70
CA ARG A 152 -6.64 4.27 -8.94
C ARG A 152 -5.53 3.24 -8.94
N VAL A 153 -5.92 1.97 -8.97
CA VAL A 153 -5.04 0.82 -9.07
C VAL A 153 -4.95 0.40 -10.53
N GLU A 154 -3.75 0.34 -11.06
CA GLU A 154 -3.47 -0.11 -12.41
C GLU A 154 -2.60 -1.37 -12.37
N VAL A 155 -3.03 -2.43 -13.05
CA VAL A 155 -2.23 -3.63 -13.29
C VAL A 155 -1.44 -3.42 -14.57
N TRP A 156 -0.14 -3.48 -14.48
CA TRP A 156 0.78 -3.36 -15.61
C TRP A 156 1.45 -4.70 -15.88
N PHE A 157 1.69 -4.98 -17.14
CA PHE A 157 2.37 -6.17 -17.60
C PHE A 157 3.68 -5.81 -18.30
N GLN A 158 4.72 -6.50 -17.92
CA GLN A 158 6.05 -6.42 -18.52
C GLN A 158 6.34 -7.79 -19.16
N PRO A 159 6.38 -7.90 -20.50
CA PRO A 159 6.77 -9.13 -21.18
C PRO A 159 8.21 -9.54 -20.83
N ASP A 160 8.46 -10.86 -20.82
CA ASP A 160 9.85 -11.36 -20.73
C ASP A 160 10.65 -11.01 -22.02
N ASP A 161 9.96 -10.84 -23.14
CA ASP A 161 10.56 -10.32 -24.37
C ASP A 161 10.79 -8.81 -24.24
N SER A 162 12.05 -8.43 -24.06
CA SER A 162 12.47 -7.04 -23.89
C SER A 162 12.23 -6.13 -25.12
N THR A 163 11.86 -6.69 -26.25
CA THR A 163 11.50 -5.92 -27.46
C THR A 163 10.08 -5.38 -27.40
N GLN A 164 9.24 -5.93 -26.53
CA GLN A 164 7.86 -5.51 -26.34
C GLN A 164 7.74 -4.49 -25.20
N PRO A 165 6.95 -3.42 -25.38
CA PRO A 165 6.75 -2.43 -24.33
C PRO A 165 5.86 -2.96 -23.19
N GLU A 166 6.08 -2.39 -22.01
CA GLU A 166 5.12 -2.57 -20.90
C GLU A 166 3.74 -2.05 -21.32
N ARG A 167 2.69 -2.74 -20.87
CA ARG A 167 1.31 -2.34 -21.14
C ARG A 167 0.41 -2.44 -19.93
N LYS A 168 -0.58 -1.58 -19.87
CA LYS A 168 -1.60 -1.60 -18.84
C LYS A 168 -2.68 -2.61 -19.21
N LEU A 169 -3.04 -3.49 -18.27
CA LEU A 169 -4.05 -4.53 -18.46
C LEU A 169 -5.39 -4.15 -17.85
N ILE A 170 -5.39 -3.66 -16.61
CA ILE A 170 -6.59 -3.42 -15.81
C ILE A 170 -6.47 -2.07 -15.11
N THR A 171 -7.58 -1.40 -14.94
CA THR A 171 -7.70 -0.21 -14.09
C THR A 171 -8.92 -0.36 -13.20
N LYS A 172 -8.76 -0.15 -11.89
CA LYS A 172 -9.85 -0.22 -10.91
C LYS A 172 -9.61 0.79 -9.80
N ASN A 173 -10.69 1.39 -9.28
CA ASN A 173 -10.58 2.40 -8.24
C ASN A 173 -11.01 1.84 -6.89
N TYR A 174 -10.25 2.15 -5.86
CA TYR A 174 -10.47 1.72 -4.49
C TYR A 174 -10.48 2.91 -3.54
N ILE A 175 -11.20 2.77 -2.43
CA ILE A 175 -10.99 3.60 -1.24
C ILE A 175 -9.98 2.87 -0.37
N ILE A 176 -8.84 3.47 -0.14
CA ILE A 176 -7.72 2.89 0.63
C ILE A 176 -7.36 3.76 1.83
N GLN A 177 -6.55 3.19 2.72
CA GLN A 177 -5.92 3.91 3.81
C GLN A 177 -4.42 4.01 3.56
N GLY A 178 -3.78 5.04 4.08
CA GLY A 178 -2.34 5.15 4.21
C GLY A 178 -1.81 4.52 5.51
N ASN A 179 -0.50 4.37 5.61
CA ASN A 179 0.19 3.83 6.79
C ASN A 179 1.08 4.93 7.43
#